data_9fd841a1cd037951401b88af6a030f18
#
_entry.id   9fd841a1cd037951401b88af6a030f18
#
_cell.length_a   1.000
_cell.length_b   1.000
_cell.length_c   1.000
_cell.angle_alpha   90.00
_cell.angle_beta   90.00
_cell.angle_gamma   90.00
#
_symmetry.space_group_name_H-M   'P 1'
#
loop_
_entity.id
_entity.type
_entity.pdbx_description
1 polymer ?
#
loop_
_entity_poly.entity_id
_entity_poly.type
_entity_poly.pdbx_seq_one_letter_code
_entity_poly.pdbx_strand_id
1 'polypeptide(L)'
;VGMINLSHFAIFDISGADAEALLEYLSVAKVGGTTPHGKGVYTHFLDGRGGIRSDLTIIRRGDNSYRVVCGGDTGHRDHYWINRIARAKGLDNIHLQDRTDELATLGLWGPKARETLAQFVSDPESLSNDNFPFATTRELNIQGVPVWAFRISYVGEQGWELYFPFSYGLRIWDLFYEAGVIPVGIETYANTRRLEKSLRLQNVDLETEYNLYEAGLQRPKVKEANFHGKAAYLEQRERPRQAAYLCTMTMLDHRDANGTL
;
A
#
# COMPACT_ATOMS: atom_id res chain seq x y z
N VAL A 1 20.92 0.13 -5.22
CA VAL A 1 19.53 -0.29 -5.51
C VAL A 1 19.28 -1.63 -4.88
N GLY A 2 18.16 -1.77 -4.19
CA GLY A 2 17.72 -3.03 -3.60
C GLY A 2 16.43 -3.52 -4.26
N MET A 3 16.23 -4.84 -4.28
CA MET A 3 14.99 -5.48 -4.67
C MET A 3 14.51 -6.46 -3.61
N ILE A 4 13.21 -6.58 -3.46
CA ILE A 4 12.57 -7.51 -2.54
C ILE A 4 11.37 -8.19 -3.18
N ASN A 5 11.23 -9.48 -2.93
CA ASN A 5 10.03 -10.23 -3.31
C ASN A 5 8.87 -9.90 -2.36
N LEU A 6 7.83 -9.25 -2.88
CA LEU A 6 6.60 -8.89 -2.19
C LEU A 6 5.38 -9.67 -2.70
N SER A 7 5.60 -10.80 -3.37
CA SER A 7 4.50 -11.62 -3.92
C SER A 7 3.59 -12.23 -2.86
N HIS A 8 3.91 -12.02 -1.57
CA HIS A 8 3.02 -12.34 -0.45
C HIS A 8 1.94 -11.28 -0.19
N PHE A 9 1.98 -10.12 -0.85
CA PHE A 9 0.91 -9.13 -0.74
C PHE A 9 -0.41 -9.69 -1.26
N ALA A 10 -1.49 -9.40 -0.55
CA ALA A 10 -2.82 -9.69 -1.03
C ALA A 10 -3.28 -8.62 -2.02
N ILE A 11 -3.75 -9.06 -3.17
CA ILE A 11 -4.14 -8.20 -4.29
C ILE A 11 -5.57 -8.53 -4.71
N PHE A 12 -6.47 -7.55 -4.62
CA PHE A 12 -7.86 -7.70 -5.01
C PHE A 12 -8.22 -6.72 -6.11
N ASP A 13 -8.75 -7.21 -7.21
CA ASP A 13 -9.41 -6.37 -8.22
C ASP A 13 -10.90 -6.30 -7.90
N ILE A 14 -11.42 -5.08 -7.77
CA ILE A 14 -12.81 -4.81 -7.40
C ILE A 14 -13.43 -3.96 -8.50
N SER A 15 -14.53 -4.44 -9.09
CA SER A 15 -15.24 -3.73 -10.15
C SER A 15 -16.76 -3.91 -10.03
N GLY A 16 -17.50 -3.11 -10.81
CA GLY A 16 -18.95 -3.10 -10.82
C GLY A 16 -19.56 -1.78 -10.38
N ALA A 17 -20.82 -1.56 -10.65
CA ALA A 17 -21.48 -0.27 -10.43
C ALA A 17 -21.42 0.21 -8.96
N ASP A 18 -21.34 -0.73 -8.01
CA ASP A 18 -21.29 -0.43 -6.57
C ASP A 18 -19.84 -0.39 -6.01
N ALA A 19 -18.82 -0.64 -6.84
CA ALA A 19 -17.43 -0.74 -6.37
C ALA A 19 -16.92 0.56 -5.75
N GLU A 20 -17.19 1.72 -6.40
CA GLU A 20 -16.81 3.02 -5.86
C GLU A 20 -17.51 3.31 -4.53
N ALA A 21 -18.82 3.09 -4.47
CA ALA A 21 -19.62 3.33 -3.26
C ALA A 21 -19.13 2.48 -2.08
N LEU A 22 -18.78 1.21 -2.32
CA LEU A 22 -18.23 0.32 -1.30
C LEU A 22 -16.87 0.81 -0.80
N LEU A 23 -15.93 1.07 -1.69
CA LEU A 23 -14.57 1.46 -1.31
C LEU A 23 -14.54 2.84 -0.67
N GLU A 24 -15.38 3.77 -1.14
CA GLU A 24 -15.60 5.05 -0.47
C GLU A 24 -16.19 4.88 0.93
N TYR A 25 -17.10 3.94 1.15
CA TYR A 25 -17.64 3.68 2.49
C TYR A 25 -16.63 3.00 3.43
N LEU A 26 -15.76 2.14 2.91
CA LEU A 26 -14.74 1.45 3.71
C LEU A 26 -13.56 2.34 4.09
N SER A 27 -13.15 3.24 3.19
CA SER A 27 -11.89 3.99 3.30
C SER A 27 -12.07 5.31 4.07
N VAL A 28 -11.10 5.66 4.89
CA VAL A 28 -11.05 6.99 5.54
C VAL A 28 -10.64 8.10 4.58
N ALA A 29 -9.82 7.79 3.58
CA ALA A 29 -9.43 8.72 2.51
C ALA A 29 -10.39 8.63 1.32
N LYS A 30 -10.40 9.66 0.47
CA LYS A 30 -11.14 9.66 -0.79
C LYS A 30 -10.39 8.82 -1.83
N VAL A 31 -11.05 7.83 -2.41
CA VAL A 31 -10.45 6.89 -3.38
C VAL A 31 -11.15 6.91 -4.75
N GLY A 32 -12.37 7.41 -4.82
CA GLY A 32 -13.20 7.51 -6.02
C GLY A 32 -13.42 8.94 -6.50
N GLY A 33 -14.47 9.14 -7.27
CA GLY A 33 -14.91 10.46 -7.77
C GLY A 33 -13.84 11.20 -8.56
N THR A 34 -13.26 12.25 -7.99
CA THR A 34 -12.22 13.09 -8.63
C THR A 34 -10.80 12.52 -8.51
N THR A 35 -10.60 11.36 -7.87
CA THR A 35 -9.29 10.68 -7.85
C THR A 35 -8.95 10.25 -9.28
N PRO A 36 -7.81 10.67 -9.87
CA PRO A 36 -7.47 10.30 -11.25
C PRO A 36 -7.32 8.79 -11.45
N HIS A 37 -7.58 8.30 -12.65
CA HIS A 37 -7.22 6.93 -13.03
C HIS A 37 -5.71 6.72 -12.91
N GLY A 38 -5.30 5.55 -12.45
CA GLY A 38 -3.90 5.24 -12.16
C GLY A 38 -3.37 5.81 -10.84
N LYS A 39 -4.17 6.61 -10.11
CA LYS A 39 -3.75 7.13 -8.81
C LYS A 39 -3.98 6.10 -7.71
N GLY A 40 -2.92 5.83 -6.93
CA GLY A 40 -2.99 5.07 -5.69
C GLY A 40 -3.18 5.98 -4.48
N VAL A 41 -4.00 5.54 -3.55
CA VAL A 41 -4.30 6.23 -2.29
C VAL A 41 -4.03 5.28 -1.14
N TYR A 42 -3.05 5.60 -0.31
CA TYR A 42 -2.85 4.93 0.96
C TYR A 42 -3.97 5.33 1.91
N THR A 43 -4.63 4.36 2.50
CA THR A 43 -5.81 4.59 3.34
C THR A 43 -5.95 3.48 4.40
N HIS A 44 -6.95 3.66 5.28
CA HIS A 44 -7.23 2.72 6.35
C HIS A 44 -8.70 2.32 6.32
N PHE A 45 -8.97 1.06 6.68
CA PHE A 45 -10.29 0.61 7.10
C PHE A 45 -10.36 0.67 8.62
N LEU A 46 -11.46 1.15 9.14
CA LEU A 46 -11.71 1.18 10.58
C LEU A 46 -12.75 0.13 10.98
N ASP A 47 -12.74 -0.24 12.25
CA ASP A 47 -13.87 -0.92 12.85
C ASP A 47 -14.93 0.11 13.32
N GLY A 48 -16.06 -0.40 13.85
CA GLY A 48 -17.16 0.48 14.31
C GLY A 48 -16.80 1.34 15.54
N ARG A 49 -15.68 1.07 16.22
CA ARG A 49 -15.16 1.83 17.35
C ARG A 49 -14.07 2.82 16.94
N GLY A 50 -13.75 2.89 15.65
CA GLY A 50 -12.72 3.77 15.11
C GLY A 50 -11.30 3.23 15.25
N GLY A 51 -11.13 1.96 15.62
CA GLY A 51 -9.84 1.27 15.64
C GLY A 51 -9.37 0.92 14.24
N ILE A 52 -8.06 0.94 14.02
CA ILE A 52 -7.44 0.67 12.71
C ILE A 52 -7.49 -0.82 12.43
N ARG A 53 -8.35 -1.20 11.49
CA ARG A 53 -8.52 -2.59 11.10
C ARG A 53 -7.51 -3.05 10.06
N SER A 54 -7.24 -2.18 9.09
CA SER A 54 -6.32 -2.48 8.00
C SER A 54 -5.70 -1.19 7.48
N ASP A 55 -4.44 -1.27 7.09
CA ASP A 55 -3.78 -0.29 6.24
C ASP A 55 -3.59 -0.89 4.85
N LEU A 56 -3.85 -0.12 3.83
CA LEU A 56 -3.83 -0.63 2.47
C LEU A 56 -3.74 0.49 1.44
N THR A 57 -3.42 0.12 0.22
CA THR A 57 -3.45 1.03 -0.92
C THR A 57 -4.60 0.67 -1.84
N ILE A 58 -5.41 1.66 -2.20
CA ILE A 58 -6.45 1.52 -3.22
C ILE A 58 -6.04 2.31 -4.45
N ILE A 59 -5.97 1.65 -5.60
CA ILE A 59 -5.58 2.24 -6.87
C ILE A 59 -6.79 2.27 -7.79
N ARG A 60 -7.18 3.45 -8.24
CA ARG A 60 -8.27 3.61 -9.21
C ARG A 60 -7.77 3.26 -10.61
N ARG A 61 -8.24 2.14 -11.16
CA ARG A 61 -7.85 1.65 -12.49
C ARG A 61 -8.70 2.22 -13.63
N GLY A 62 -9.91 2.59 -13.32
CA GLY A 62 -10.90 3.11 -14.29
C GLY A 62 -12.19 3.48 -13.57
N ASP A 63 -13.22 3.76 -14.33
CA ASP A 63 -14.55 3.97 -13.77
C ASP A 63 -15.06 2.66 -13.15
N ASN A 64 -15.44 2.75 -11.86
CA ASN A 64 -15.89 1.59 -11.09
C ASN A 64 -14.92 0.38 -11.12
N SER A 65 -13.62 0.64 -11.26
CA SER A 65 -12.59 -0.40 -11.32
C SER A 65 -11.39 0.00 -10.46
N TYR A 66 -11.06 -0.85 -9.49
CA TYR A 66 -10.07 -0.57 -8.47
C TYR A 66 -9.19 -1.79 -8.22
N ARG A 67 -7.94 -1.54 -7.79
CA ARG A 67 -7.08 -2.55 -7.20
C ARG A 67 -6.81 -2.19 -5.75
N VAL A 68 -7.01 -3.14 -4.86
CA VAL A 68 -6.67 -3.05 -3.44
C VAL A 68 -5.43 -3.90 -3.21
N VAL A 69 -4.41 -3.32 -2.57
CA VAL A 69 -3.18 -4.01 -2.18
C VAL A 69 -3.02 -3.87 -0.67
N CYS A 70 -2.88 -4.97 0.02
CA CYS A 70 -2.69 -5.01 1.47
C CYS A 70 -1.65 -6.07 1.87
N GLY A 71 -1.27 -6.10 3.15
CA GLY A 71 -0.36 -7.11 3.68
C GLY A 71 -0.90 -8.52 3.49
N GLY A 72 -0.03 -9.47 3.16
CA GLY A 72 -0.43 -10.85 2.92
C GLY A 72 -1.02 -11.53 4.15
N ASP A 73 -0.55 -11.17 5.33
CA ASP A 73 -1.05 -11.65 6.62
C ASP A 73 -2.45 -11.15 6.96
N THR A 74 -2.90 -10.06 6.34
CA THR A 74 -4.25 -9.49 6.51
C THR A 74 -5.22 -9.84 5.38
N GLY A 75 -4.73 -10.39 4.28
CA GLY A 75 -5.49 -10.56 3.04
C GLY A 75 -6.83 -11.26 3.21
N HIS A 76 -6.87 -12.43 3.86
CA HIS A 76 -8.14 -13.15 4.11
C HIS A 76 -9.11 -12.34 4.98
N ARG A 77 -8.60 -11.65 5.99
CA ARG A 77 -9.41 -10.79 6.88
C ARG A 77 -10.02 -9.62 6.10
N ASP A 78 -9.24 -9.01 5.23
CA ASP A 78 -9.67 -7.85 4.45
C ASP A 78 -10.62 -8.25 3.33
N HIS A 79 -10.37 -9.36 2.64
CA HIS A 79 -11.31 -9.95 1.68
C HIS A 79 -12.67 -10.25 2.31
N TYR A 80 -12.67 -10.90 3.48
CA TYR A 80 -13.91 -11.17 4.23
C TYR A 80 -14.61 -9.87 4.62
N TRP A 81 -13.87 -8.87 5.10
CA TRP A 81 -14.42 -7.59 5.54
C TRP A 81 -15.09 -6.81 4.41
N ILE A 82 -14.46 -6.74 3.25
CA ILE A 82 -14.99 -6.10 2.05
C ILE A 82 -16.33 -6.75 1.68
N ASN A 83 -16.38 -8.08 1.57
CA ASN A 83 -17.61 -8.82 1.26
C ASN A 83 -18.69 -8.64 2.32
N ARG A 84 -18.33 -8.66 3.60
CA ARG A 84 -19.27 -8.47 4.71
C ARG A 84 -19.94 -7.10 4.65
N ILE A 85 -19.18 -6.06 4.42
CA ILE A 85 -19.71 -4.69 4.35
C ILE A 85 -20.54 -4.50 3.08
N ALA A 86 -20.13 -5.04 1.95
CA ALA A 86 -20.91 -5.02 0.72
C ALA A 86 -22.32 -5.58 0.96
N ARG A 87 -22.41 -6.80 1.51
CA ARG A 87 -23.68 -7.45 1.86
C ARG A 87 -24.50 -6.64 2.87
N ALA A 88 -23.86 -6.14 3.92
CA ALA A 88 -24.56 -5.35 4.96
C ALA A 88 -25.13 -4.04 4.42
N LYS A 89 -24.62 -3.53 3.31
CA LYS A 89 -25.05 -2.31 2.62
C LYS A 89 -26.00 -2.57 1.44
N GLY A 90 -26.24 -3.83 1.08
CA GLY A 90 -27.02 -4.18 -0.11
C GLY A 90 -26.35 -3.74 -1.41
N LEU A 91 -25.01 -3.74 -1.45
CA LEU A 91 -24.22 -3.40 -2.63
C LEU A 91 -23.94 -4.71 -3.39
N ASP A 92 -24.81 -5.07 -4.31
CA ASP A 92 -24.81 -6.39 -4.95
C ASP A 92 -24.09 -6.41 -6.30
N ASN A 93 -23.88 -5.23 -6.91
CA ASN A 93 -23.20 -5.13 -8.21
C ASN A 93 -21.71 -4.90 -8.02
N ILE A 94 -21.04 -5.90 -7.42
CA ILE A 94 -19.61 -5.92 -7.14
C ILE A 94 -19.03 -7.25 -7.61
N HIS A 95 -17.96 -7.16 -8.38
CA HIS A 95 -17.10 -8.28 -8.72
C HIS A 95 -15.76 -8.11 -7.97
N LEU A 96 -15.54 -8.95 -6.97
CA LEU A 96 -14.30 -9.01 -6.18
C LEU A 96 -13.50 -10.23 -6.61
N GLN A 97 -12.37 -10.01 -7.26
CA GLN A 97 -11.45 -11.05 -7.72
C GLN A 97 -10.16 -11.02 -6.91
N ASP A 98 -9.82 -12.13 -6.29
CA ASP A 98 -8.51 -12.33 -5.68
C ASP A 98 -7.48 -12.62 -6.78
N ARG A 99 -6.43 -11.81 -6.83
CA ARG A 99 -5.34 -11.90 -7.81
C ARG A 99 -4.01 -12.27 -7.16
N THR A 100 -4.02 -12.60 -5.89
CA THR A 100 -2.82 -12.84 -5.07
C THR A 100 -1.90 -13.87 -5.70
N ASP A 101 -2.44 -15.02 -6.11
CA ASP A 101 -1.65 -16.10 -6.69
C ASP A 101 -1.36 -15.94 -8.21
N GLU A 102 -1.99 -14.95 -8.86
CA GLU A 102 -1.81 -14.69 -10.28
C GLU A 102 -0.69 -13.69 -10.58
N LEU A 103 -0.36 -12.84 -9.62
CA LEU A 103 0.59 -11.75 -9.77
C LEU A 103 1.79 -11.94 -8.85
N ALA A 104 2.98 -11.80 -9.42
CA ALA A 104 4.18 -11.55 -8.63
C ALA A 104 4.34 -10.04 -8.40
N THR A 105 4.88 -9.68 -7.24
CA THR A 105 5.20 -8.30 -6.88
C THR A 105 6.67 -8.20 -6.51
N LEU A 106 7.40 -7.33 -7.21
CA LEU A 106 8.79 -7.02 -6.90
C LEU A 106 8.91 -5.55 -6.49
N GLY A 107 9.44 -5.30 -5.30
CA GLY A 107 9.86 -3.97 -4.87
C GLY A 107 11.25 -3.64 -5.39
N LEU A 108 11.42 -2.47 -6.02
CA LEU A 108 12.69 -1.98 -6.54
C LEU A 108 12.91 -0.56 -6.04
N TRP A 109 13.85 -0.36 -5.10
CA TRP A 109 14.09 0.93 -4.47
C TRP A 109 15.57 1.26 -4.31
N GLY A 110 15.84 2.54 -4.27
CA GLY A 110 17.16 3.11 -4.01
C GLY A 110 17.40 4.40 -4.79
N PRO A 111 18.44 5.16 -4.47
CA PRO A 111 18.73 6.42 -5.13
C PRO A 111 18.95 6.28 -6.64
N LYS A 112 19.38 5.11 -7.11
CA LYS A 112 19.61 4.79 -8.52
C LYS A 112 18.53 3.87 -9.13
N ALA A 113 17.39 3.68 -8.49
CA ALA A 113 16.35 2.76 -8.96
C ALA A 113 15.81 3.14 -10.34
N ARG A 114 15.69 4.45 -10.64
CA ARG A 114 15.27 4.94 -11.96
C ARG A 114 16.27 4.59 -13.04
N GLU A 115 17.55 4.86 -12.81
CA GLU A 115 18.64 4.57 -13.75
C GLU A 115 18.73 3.06 -14.02
N THR A 116 18.50 2.25 -12.99
CA THR A 116 18.48 0.80 -13.12
C THR A 116 17.28 0.33 -13.95
N LEU A 117 16.06 0.77 -13.61
CA LEU A 117 14.85 0.39 -14.34
C LEU A 117 14.88 0.87 -15.81
N ALA A 118 15.46 2.04 -16.05
CA ALA A 118 15.59 2.64 -17.38
C ALA A 118 16.37 1.77 -18.40
N GLN A 119 17.24 0.88 -17.92
CA GLN A 119 18.00 -0.03 -18.78
C GLN A 119 17.12 -1.12 -19.43
N PHE A 120 15.93 -1.36 -18.87
CA PHE A 120 15.07 -2.49 -19.24
C PHE A 120 13.74 -2.08 -19.88
N VAL A 121 13.47 -0.79 -19.98
CA VAL A 121 12.28 -0.24 -20.63
C VAL A 121 12.65 0.41 -21.96
N SER A 122 11.72 0.41 -22.92
CA SER A 122 11.95 0.99 -24.26
C SER A 122 11.97 2.52 -24.26
N ASP A 123 11.28 3.14 -23.31
CA ASP A 123 11.20 4.59 -23.15
C ASP A 123 11.64 4.99 -21.74
N PRO A 124 12.94 5.26 -21.51
CA PRO A 124 13.45 5.70 -20.20
C PRO A 124 12.87 7.01 -19.69
N GLU A 125 12.49 7.95 -20.57
CA GLU A 125 11.90 9.22 -20.20
C GLU A 125 10.51 9.05 -19.55
N SER A 126 9.83 7.94 -19.88
CA SER A 126 8.56 7.57 -19.22
C SER A 126 8.67 7.42 -17.71
N LEU A 127 9.88 7.24 -17.17
CA LEU A 127 10.17 7.09 -15.74
C LEU A 127 10.50 8.41 -15.04
N SER A 128 10.54 9.53 -15.74
CA SER A 128 10.81 10.85 -15.17
C SER A 128 9.75 11.26 -14.13
N ASN A 129 10.04 12.26 -13.30
CA ASN A 129 9.09 12.72 -12.28
C ASN A 129 7.80 13.27 -12.88
N ASP A 130 7.91 13.95 -14.01
CA ASP A 130 6.78 14.58 -14.69
C ASP A 130 5.89 13.55 -15.39
N ASN A 131 6.51 12.53 -16.00
CA ASN A 131 5.79 11.48 -16.70
C ASN A 131 5.28 10.37 -15.78
N PHE A 132 5.92 10.14 -14.64
CA PHE A 132 5.52 9.13 -13.66
C PHE A 132 5.49 9.73 -12.24
N PRO A 133 4.50 10.56 -11.90
CA PRO A 133 4.39 11.18 -10.59
C PRO A 133 4.25 10.16 -9.45
N PHE A 134 4.63 10.56 -8.24
CA PHE A 134 4.49 9.72 -7.04
C PHE A 134 3.03 9.31 -6.78
N ALA A 135 2.85 8.08 -6.31
CA ALA A 135 1.57 7.43 -6.08
C ALA A 135 0.71 7.30 -7.35
N THR A 136 1.33 7.12 -8.50
CA THR A 136 0.64 6.78 -9.76
C THR A 136 1.14 5.46 -10.32
N THR A 137 0.36 4.90 -11.24
CA THR A 137 0.69 3.66 -11.93
C THR A 137 0.94 3.90 -13.40
N ARG A 138 1.72 3.01 -14.01
CA ARG A 138 1.97 2.97 -15.44
C ARG A 138 2.20 1.54 -15.91
N GLU A 139 1.70 1.23 -17.08
CA GLU A 139 2.08 0.00 -17.77
C GLU A 139 3.45 0.17 -18.42
N LEU A 140 4.34 -0.76 -18.15
CA LEU A 140 5.69 -0.85 -18.70
C LEU A 140 5.84 -2.18 -19.43
N ASN A 141 6.75 -2.24 -20.39
CA ASN A 141 7.26 -3.48 -20.94
C ASN A 141 8.72 -3.64 -20.51
N ILE A 142 9.00 -4.62 -19.69
CA ILE A 142 10.35 -4.94 -19.22
C ILE A 142 10.84 -6.17 -19.96
N GLN A 143 11.65 -5.98 -21.00
CA GLN A 143 12.21 -7.08 -21.80
C GLN A 143 11.14 -8.07 -22.33
N GLY A 144 10.02 -7.56 -22.80
CA GLY A 144 8.89 -8.36 -23.30
C GLY A 144 7.91 -8.85 -22.25
N VAL A 145 8.14 -8.55 -20.96
CA VAL A 145 7.19 -8.85 -19.88
C VAL A 145 6.29 -7.64 -19.64
N PRO A 146 4.94 -7.80 -19.68
CA PRO A 146 4.03 -6.74 -19.30
C PRO A 146 4.08 -6.54 -17.77
N VAL A 147 4.40 -5.34 -17.35
CA VAL A 147 4.54 -4.95 -15.94
C VAL A 147 3.65 -3.76 -15.65
N TRP A 148 2.84 -3.88 -14.63
CA TRP A 148 2.11 -2.75 -14.08
C TRP A 148 2.90 -2.16 -12.92
N ALA A 149 3.54 -1.03 -13.13
CA ALA A 149 4.41 -0.39 -12.15
C ALA A 149 3.64 0.63 -11.33
N PHE A 150 3.85 0.64 -10.02
CA PHE A 150 3.30 1.62 -9.09
C PHE A 150 4.43 2.37 -8.41
N ARG A 151 4.48 3.68 -8.61
CA ARG A 151 5.51 4.51 -8.00
C ARG A 151 5.18 4.83 -6.56
N ILE A 152 5.65 4.00 -5.66
CA ILE A 152 5.46 4.09 -4.21
C ILE A 152 6.72 3.64 -3.48
N SER A 153 6.84 3.97 -2.21
CA SER A 153 7.96 3.51 -1.39
C SER A 153 7.53 3.28 0.06
N TYR A 154 7.88 2.12 0.59
CA TYR A 154 7.80 1.82 2.02
C TYR A 154 9.15 1.88 2.73
N VAL A 155 10.21 2.14 1.99
CA VAL A 155 11.59 2.28 2.50
C VAL A 155 12.12 3.71 2.44
N GLY A 156 11.30 4.64 1.95
CA GLY A 156 11.63 6.06 1.83
C GLY A 156 12.60 6.43 0.73
N GLU A 157 13.00 5.46 -0.10
CA GLU A 157 13.82 5.67 -1.28
C GLU A 157 12.97 5.74 -2.55
N GLN A 158 13.52 6.30 -3.63
CA GLN A 158 12.88 6.30 -4.93
C GLN A 158 12.73 4.87 -5.46
N GLY A 159 11.59 4.59 -6.11
CA GLY A 159 11.38 3.31 -6.78
C GLY A 159 9.93 2.95 -6.99
N TRP A 160 9.69 1.69 -7.20
CA TRP A 160 8.41 1.15 -7.65
C TRP A 160 8.12 -0.22 -7.04
N GLU A 161 6.84 -0.51 -6.88
CA GLU A 161 6.31 -1.87 -6.85
C GLU A 161 5.97 -2.27 -8.29
N LEU A 162 6.50 -3.40 -8.73
CA LEU A 162 6.34 -3.95 -10.06
C LEU A 162 5.44 -5.19 -9.98
N TYR A 163 4.26 -5.12 -10.58
CA TYR A 163 3.29 -6.20 -10.62
C TYR A 163 3.27 -6.83 -12.01
N PHE A 164 3.42 -8.13 -12.09
CA PHE A 164 3.46 -8.85 -13.36
C PHE A 164 2.95 -10.29 -13.20
N PRO A 165 2.60 -11.01 -14.28
CA PRO A 165 2.13 -12.38 -14.14
C PRO A 165 3.14 -13.27 -13.42
N PHE A 166 2.67 -14.07 -12.47
CA PHE A 166 3.52 -14.87 -11.56
C PHE A 166 4.53 -15.75 -12.30
N SER A 167 4.15 -16.25 -13.50
CA SER A 167 5.02 -17.07 -14.35
C SER A 167 6.32 -16.38 -14.79
N TYR A 168 6.40 -15.05 -14.73
CA TYR A 168 7.60 -14.29 -15.05
C TYR A 168 8.47 -13.97 -13.83
N GLY A 169 8.11 -14.45 -12.64
CA GLY A 169 8.77 -14.11 -11.38
C GLY A 169 10.28 -14.28 -11.41
N LEU A 170 10.76 -15.49 -11.74
CA LEU A 170 12.19 -15.77 -11.83
C LEU A 170 12.87 -14.94 -12.92
N ARG A 171 12.26 -14.80 -14.09
CA ARG A 171 12.84 -14.04 -15.19
C ARG A 171 13.10 -12.58 -14.83
N ILE A 172 12.13 -11.92 -14.18
CA ILE A 172 12.30 -10.52 -13.74
C ILE A 172 13.30 -10.42 -12.59
N TRP A 173 13.28 -11.37 -11.66
CA TRP A 173 14.26 -11.44 -10.58
C TRP A 173 15.68 -11.56 -11.09
N ASP A 174 15.93 -12.54 -11.96
CA ASP A 174 17.27 -12.81 -12.50
C ASP A 174 17.77 -11.62 -13.33
N LEU A 175 16.90 -10.99 -14.12
CA LEU A 175 17.22 -9.79 -14.92
C LEU A 175 17.79 -8.66 -14.04
N PHE A 176 17.16 -8.36 -12.91
CA PHE A 176 17.66 -7.33 -11.99
C PHE A 176 18.85 -7.81 -11.18
N TYR A 177 18.92 -9.08 -10.80
CA TYR A 177 20.05 -9.65 -10.10
C TYR A 177 21.33 -9.59 -10.92
N GLU A 178 21.29 -9.97 -12.19
CA GLU A 178 22.39 -9.90 -13.15
C GLU A 178 22.84 -8.45 -13.42
N ALA A 179 21.93 -7.49 -13.32
CA ALA A 179 22.24 -6.06 -13.37
C ALA A 179 22.86 -5.50 -12.07
N GLY A 180 23.15 -6.35 -11.10
CA GLY A 180 23.80 -5.96 -9.84
C GLY A 180 22.85 -5.35 -8.80
N VAL A 181 21.51 -5.54 -8.95
CA VAL A 181 20.57 -5.13 -7.91
C VAL A 181 20.65 -6.10 -6.73
N ILE A 182 20.75 -5.56 -5.54
CA ILE A 182 20.97 -6.33 -4.30
C ILE A 182 19.66 -6.91 -3.79
N PRO A 183 19.53 -8.25 -3.64
CA PRO A 183 18.40 -8.86 -2.95
C PRO A 183 18.33 -8.40 -1.49
N VAL A 184 17.14 -7.98 -1.05
CA VAL A 184 16.91 -7.45 0.29
C VAL A 184 15.93 -8.35 1.03
N GLY A 185 16.24 -8.67 2.28
CA GLY A 185 15.36 -9.45 3.15
C GLY A 185 14.26 -8.62 3.80
N ILE A 186 13.25 -9.33 4.32
CA ILE A 186 12.06 -8.72 4.92
C ILE A 186 12.41 -7.83 6.13
N GLU A 187 13.42 -8.18 6.91
CA GLU A 187 13.87 -7.39 8.07
C GLU A 187 14.37 -5.99 7.66
N THR A 188 15.09 -5.89 6.54
CA THR A 188 15.53 -4.62 6.01
C THR A 188 14.34 -3.77 5.55
N TYR A 189 13.37 -4.37 4.88
CA TYR A 189 12.17 -3.71 4.37
C TYR A 189 11.20 -3.32 5.49
N ALA A 190 10.74 -4.30 6.27
CA ALA A 190 9.64 -4.16 7.21
C ALA A 190 10.07 -3.60 8.58
N ASN A 191 11.33 -3.72 8.97
CA ASN A 191 11.81 -3.22 10.25
C ASN A 191 12.77 -2.03 10.09
N THR A 192 13.94 -2.22 9.46
CA THR A 192 14.97 -1.19 9.49
C THR A 192 14.58 0.04 8.66
N ARG A 193 14.27 -0.15 7.37
CA ARG A 193 14.11 0.97 6.44
C ARG A 193 12.80 1.74 6.65
N ARG A 194 11.69 1.04 6.94
CA ARG A 194 10.42 1.71 7.21
C ARG A 194 10.49 2.55 8.49
N LEU A 195 11.22 2.07 9.52
CA LEU A 195 11.39 2.78 10.79
C LEU A 195 12.16 4.08 10.63
N GLU A 196 13.18 4.14 9.75
CA GLU A 196 13.91 5.38 9.44
C GLU A 196 12.98 6.49 8.90
N LYS A 197 11.85 6.13 8.34
CA LYS A 197 10.81 7.06 7.82
C LYS A 197 9.58 7.15 8.71
N SER A 198 9.59 6.52 9.88
CA SER A 198 8.43 6.44 10.78
C SER A 198 7.19 5.87 10.11
N LEU A 199 7.34 4.99 9.11
CA LEU A 199 6.22 4.31 8.49
C LEU A 199 5.71 3.20 9.39
N ARG A 200 4.40 3.03 9.42
CA ARG A 200 3.71 2.07 10.29
C ARG A 200 3.61 0.70 9.62
N LEU A 201 3.57 -0.33 10.43
CA LEU A 201 3.37 -1.71 9.99
C LEU A 201 2.10 -2.26 10.64
N GLN A 202 1.19 -2.77 9.82
CA GLN A 202 -0.04 -3.42 10.29
C GLN A 202 0.32 -4.68 11.10
N ASN A 203 -0.45 -4.98 12.13
CA ASN A 203 -0.26 -6.06 13.11
C ASN A 203 1.01 -5.92 14.00
N VAL A 204 1.75 -4.82 13.88
CA VAL A 204 2.87 -4.48 14.76
C VAL A 204 2.62 -3.13 15.42
N ASP A 205 2.45 -2.08 14.62
CA ASP A 205 2.19 -0.72 15.10
C ASP A 205 0.71 -0.33 15.01
N LEU A 206 -0.05 -1.05 14.17
CA LEU A 206 -1.44 -0.75 13.86
C LEU A 206 -2.32 -1.97 14.14
N GLU A 207 -3.29 -1.78 15.02
CA GLU A 207 -4.33 -2.75 15.34
C GLU A 207 -5.63 -2.03 15.74
N THR A 208 -6.71 -2.79 15.96
CA THR A 208 -8.03 -2.22 16.31
C THR A 208 -8.09 -1.62 17.71
N GLU A 209 -7.08 -1.78 18.54
CA GLU A 209 -6.94 -1.10 19.84
C GLU A 209 -6.48 0.36 19.71
N TYR A 210 -5.84 0.71 18.56
CA TYR A 210 -5.38 2.06 18.28
C TYR A 210 -6.25 2.76 17.24
N ASN A 211 -6.42 4.06 17.41
CA ASN A 211 -7.11 4.92 16.47
C ASN A 211 -6.13 5.74 15.61
N LEU A 212 -6.64 6.43 14.60
CA LEU A 212 -5.81 7.22 13.67
C LEU A 212 -5.02 8.35 14.35
N TYR A 213 -5.53 8.92 15.45
CA TYR A 213 -4.84 9.98 16.19
C TYR A 213 -3.68 9.42 17.01
N GLU A 214 -3.90 8.28 17.66
CA GLU A 214 -2.87 7.58 18.43
C GLU A 214 -1.73 7.11 17.54
N ALA A 215 -2.06 6.61 16.34
CA ALA A 215 -1.08 6.17 15.35
C ALA A 215 -0.40 7.31 14.56
N GLY A 216 -0.85 8.57 14.73
CA GLY A 216 -0.34 9.70 13.95
C GLY A 216 -0.72 9.67 12.47
N LEU A 217 -1.83 8.98 12.12
CA LEU A 217 -2.28 8.72 10.74
C LEU A 217 -3.51 9.55 10.31
N GLN A 218 -3.84 10.60 11.04
CA GLN A 218 -4.90 11.53 10.64
C GLN A 218 -4.55 12.37 9.39
N ARG A 219 -3.35 12.22 8.85
CA ARG A 219 -2.90 12.80 7.59
C ARG A 219 -2.39 11.70 6.65
N PRO A 220 -2.69 11.72 5.33
CA PRO A 220 -3.42 12.75 4.59
C PRO A 220 -4.86 12.92 5.10
N LYS A 221 -5.48 14.05 4.77
CA LYS A 221 -6.76 14.48 5.30
C LYS A 221 -7.83 13.39 5.20
N VAL A 222 -8.41 13.02 6.33
CA VAL A 222 -9.60 12.17 6.38
C VAL A 222 -10.77 12.89 5.71
N LYS A 223 -11.48 12.20 4.83
CA LYS A 223 -12.54 12.81 4.03
C LYS A 223 -13.77 13.25 4.85
N GLU A 224 -14.49 14.24 4.32
CA GLU A 224 -15.72 14.73 4.94
C GLU A 224 -16.91 13.78 4.71
N ALA A 225 -16.94 13.03 3.61
CA ALA A 225 -17.98 12.05 3.32
C ALA A 225 -18.06 10.95 4.39
N ASN A 226 -19.17 10.26 4.45
CA ASN A 226 -19.37 9.18 5.42
C ASN A 226 -18.49 7.96 5.09
N PHE A 227 -17.99 7.29 6.13
CA PHE A 227 -17.26 6.04 6.04
C PHE A 227 -17.51 5.17 7.28
N HIS A 228 -17.18 3.90 7.21
CA HIS A 228 -17.31 2.97 8.34
C HIS A 228 -16.41 3.40 9.50
N GLY A 229 -17.00 3.53 10.69
CA GLY A 229 -16.29 4.01 11.89
C GLY A 229 -16.21 5.54 12.04
N LYS A 230 -16.82 6.33 11.12
CA LYS A 230 -16.72 7.80 11.16
C LYS A 230 -17.25 8.42 12.44
N ALA A 231 -18.35 7.93 13.01
CA ALA A 231 -18.90 8.47 14.25
C ALA A 231 -17.88 8.39 15.39
N ALA A 232 -17.26 7.22 15.57
CA ALA A 232 -16.21 7.01 16.57
C ALA A 232 -14.95 7.85 16.25
N TYR A 233 -14.55 7.96 14.98
CA TYR A 233 -13.45 8.84 14.57
C TYR A 233 -13.70 10.30 14.96
N LEU A 234 -14.92 10.83 14.78
CA LEU A 234 -15.27 12.20 15.15
C LEU A 234 -15.24 12.40 16.68
N GLU A 235 -15.77 11.44 17.43
CA GLU A 235 -15.69 11.45 18.90
C GLU A 235 -14.22 11.44 19.39
N GLN A 236 -13.38 10.59 18.78
CA GLN A 236 -11.93 10.54 19.11
C GLN A 236 -11.23 11.86 18.76
N ARG A 237 -11.61 12.54 17.68
CA ARG A 237 -11.07 13.83 17.27
C ARG A 237 -11.28 14.91 18.35
N GLU A 238 -12.45 14.90 18.97
CA GLU A 238 -12.81 15.92 19.97
C GLU A 238 -12.19 15.62 21.37
N ARG A 239 -11.53 14.49 21.57
CA ARG A 239 -10.87 14.17 22.85
C ARG A 239 -9.73 15.16 23.10
N PRO A 240 -9.65 15.76 24.28
CA PRO A 240 -8.57 16.70 24.62
C PRO A 240 -7.20 16.03 24.66
N ARG A 241 -7.17 14.70 24.88
CA ARG A 241 -5.97 13.86 24.87
C ARG A 241 -6.31 12.45 24.44
N GLN A 242 -5.45 11.83 23.63
CA GLN A 242 -5.55 10.41 23.30
C GLN A 242 -4.98 9.56 24.45
N ALA A 243 -5.37 8.28 24.50
CA ALA A 243 -4.89 7.35 25.52
C ALA A 243 -3.39 7.03 25.35
N ALA A 244 -2.94 6.95 24.09
CA ALA A 244 -1.56 6.67 23.72
C ALA A 244 -1.13 7.51 22.51
N TYR A 245 0.16 7.52 22.22
CA TYR A 245 0.73 8.08 20.99
C TYR A 245 1.87 7.20 20.53
N LEU A 246 1.81 6.77 19.29
CA LEU A 246 2.89 6.04 18.65
C LEU A 246 4.01 7.02 18.26
N CYS A 247 5.19 6.79 18.80
CA CYS A 247 6.36 7.65 18.60
C CYS A 247 7.51 6.85 18.00
N THR A 248 8.27 7.49 17.10
CA THR A 248 9.56 6.97 16.66
C THR A 248 10.65 7.57 17.52
N MET A 249 11.50 6.72 18.08
CA MET A 249 12.65 7.15 18.89
C MET A 249 13.94 7.00 18.11
N THR A 250 14.85 7.94 18.29
CA THR A 250 16.24 7.86 17.77
C THR A 250 17.18 7.68 18.96
N MET A 251 17.99 6.62 18.91
CA MET A 251 19.04 6.41 19.91
C MET A 251 20.14 7.43 19.70
N LEU A 252 20.53 8.14 20.75
CA LEU A 252 21.63 9.10 20.70
C LEU A 252 23.00 8.41 20.73
N ASP A 253 23.10 7.30 21.47
CA ASP A 253 24.29 6.45 21.51
C ASP A 253 23.91 5.03 21.04
N HIS A 254 24.53 4.59 19.93
CA HIS A 254 24.25 3.26 19.35
C HIS A 254 24.61 2.10 20.30
N ARG A 255 25.47 2.34 21.30
CA ARG A 255 25.84 1.35 22.34
C ARG A 255 24.69 1.05 23.29
N ASP A 256 23.74 1.97 23.42
CA ASP A 256 22.56 1.79 24.26
C ASP A 256 21.50 0.92 23.56
N ALA A 257 21.68 0.64 22.27
CA ALA A 257 20.78 -0.19 21.48
C ALA A 257 21.07 -1.71 21.59
N ASN A 258 21.93 -2.13 22.51
CA ASN A 258 22.20 -3.55 22.77
C ASN A 258 20.97 -4.18 23.43
N GLY A 259 20.01 -4.59 22.60
CA GLY A 259 18.75 -5.19 22.97
C GLY A 259 18.80 -6.46 23.80
N THR A 260 19.47 -6.43 24.91
CA THR A 260 19.25 -7.37 26.01
C THR A 260 18.10 -6.82 26.83
N LEU A 261 16.89 -7.19 26.43
CA LEU A 261 15.77 -7.25 27.36
C LEU A 261 15.93 -8.45 28.24
#